data_e240d5ccb3201cc263916593364a33af
#
_entry.id   e240d5ccb3201cc263916593364a33af
#
_cell.length_a   1.000
_cell.length_b   1.000
_cell.length_c   1.000
_cell.angle_alpha   90.00
_cell.angle_beta   90.00
_cell.angle_gamma   90.00
#
_symmetry.space_group_name_H-M   'P 1'
#
loop_
_entity.id
_entity.type
_entity.pdbx_description
1 polymer ?
#
loop_
_entity_poly.entity_id
_entity_poly.type
_entity_poly.pdbx_seq_one_letter_code
_entity_poly.pdbx_strand_id
1 'polypeptide(L)'
;MLGLAAKAGKVASGEFSTEKEVKSGNACLVIVAEDASDNTKKLFRNMCKYYEVPMEIFATKEELGHWIGKAYRASICNLDEGFAKSIVKKISLNMEG
;
A
#
# COMPACT_ATOMS: atom_id res chain seq x y z
N MET A 1 -10.37 6.62 -2.38
CA MET A 1 -10.16 5.90 -1.11
C MET A 1 -8.83 6.22 -0.46
N LEU A 2 -7.72 6.13 -1.20
CA LEU A 2 -6.41 6.44 -0.62
C LEU A 2 -6.31 7.89 -0.14
N GLY A 3 -6.89 8.83 -0.88
CA GLY A 3 -6.89 10.23 -0.46
C GLY A 3 -7.64 10.46 0.84
N LEU A 4 -8.76 9.79 1.03
CA LEU A 4 -9.53 9.87 2.27
C LEU A 4 -8.78 9.24 3.43
N ALA A 5 -8.16 8.07 3.19
CA ALA A 5 -7.36 7.40 4.21
C ALA A 5 -6.17 8.25 4.64
N ALA A 6 -5.51 8.91 3.69
CA ALA A 6 -4.38 9.80 3.98
C ALA A 6 -4.82 11.00 4.82
N LYS A 7 -5.96 11.63 4.49
CA LYS A 7 -6.51 12.74 5.26
C LYS A 7 -6.88 12.34 6.68
N ALA A 8 -7.30 11.09 6.87
CA ALA A 8 -7.64 10.56 8.19
C ALA A 8 -6.41 10.11 8.97
N GLY A 9 -5.20 10.24 8.43
CA GLY A 9 -3.98 9.78 9.07
C GLY A 9 -3.85 8.26 9.13
N LYS A 10 -4.50 7.57 8.20
CA LYS A 10 -4.55 6.10 8.17
C LYS A 10 -3.65 5.49 7.10
N VAL A 11 -2.70 6.25 6.59
CA VAL A 11 -1.76 5.79 5.57
C VAL A 11 -0.33 6.13 5.99
N ALA A 12 0.55 5.15 5.88
CA ALA A 12 1.99 5.37 5.95
C ALA A 12 2.58 5.13 4.57
N SER A 13 3.62 5.84 4.20
CA SER A 13 4.21 5.74 2.86
C SER A 13 5.73 5.72 2.91
N GLY A 14 6.32 5.14 1.86
CA GLY A 14 7.75 4.96 1.76
C GLY A 14 8.18 3.63 2.35
N GLU A 15 9.37 3.17 1.94
CA GLU A 15 9.85 1.84 2.33
C GLU A 15 10.00 1.69 3.85
N PHE A 16 10.64 2.66 4.49
CA PHE A 16 10.89 2.60 5.93
C PHE A 16 9.60 2.60 6.75
N SER A 17 8.70 3.54 6.48
CA SER A 17 7.45 3.65 7.23
C SER A 17 6.53 2.46 7.01
N THR A 18 6.43 1.99 5.76
CA THR A 18 5.61 0.82 5.43
C THR A 18 6.14 -0.42 6.14
N GLU A 19 7.45 -0.64 6.10
CA GLU A 19 8.10 -1.76 6.78
C GLU A 19 7.83 -1.70 8.29
N LYS A 20 7.99 -0.54 8.88
CA LYS A 20 7.76 -0.34 10.32
C LYS A 20 6.33 -0.72 10.70
N GLU A 21 5.35 -0.28 9.93
CA GLU A 21 3.94 -0.56 10.24
C GLU A 21 3.58 -2.03 10.04
N VAL A 22 4.17 -2.69 9.03
CA VAL A 22 3.97 -4.12 8.82
C VAL A 22 4.53 -4.91 10.00
N LYS A 23 5.74 -4.60 10.41
CA LYS A 23 6.42 -5.32 11.51
C LYS A 23 5.77 -5.10 12.86
N SER A 24 5.16 -3.94 13.07
CA SER A 24 4.47 -3.63 14.34
C SER A 24 3.02 -4.14 14.39
N GLY A 25 2.55 -4.74 13.30
CA GLY A 25 1.20 -5.30 13.23
C GLY A 25 0.09 -4.28 12.97
N ASN A 26 0.44 -3.06 12.61
CA ASN A 26 -0.53 -2.00 12.36
C ASN A 26 -1.02 -1.92 10.91
N ALA A 27 -0.27 -2.51 9.97
CA ALA A 27 -0.63 -2.44 8.56
C ALA A 27 -1.76 -3.41 8.23
N CYS A 28 -2.80 -2.91 7.58
CA CYS A 28 -3.94 -3.73 7.14
C CYS A 28 -3.86 -4.08 5.67
N LEU A 29 -3.15 -3.30 4.88
CA LEU A 29 -2.94 -3.53 3.44
C LEU A 29 -1.68 -2.82 3.00
N VAL A 30 -0.86 -3.48 2.21
CA VAL A 30 0.32 -2.88 1.58
C VAL A 30 0.09 -2.81 0.08
N ILE A 31 0.35 -1.65 -0.52
CA ILE A 31 0.30 -1.47 -1.97
C ILE A 31 1.71 -1.10 -2.44
N VAL A 32 2.21 -1.85 -3.42
CA VAL A 32 3.52 -1.62 -4.02
C VAL A 32 3.30 -1.22 -5.46
N ALA A 33 4.01 -0.18 -5.91
CA ALA A 33 3.86 0.33 -7.26
C ALA A 33 4.31 -0.68 -8.31
N GLU A 34 3.63 -0.69 -9.45
CA GLU A 34 3.97 -1.58 -10.57
C GLU A 34 5.39 -1.34 -11.08
N ASP A 35 5.84 -0.10 -11.04
CA ASP A 35 7.18 0.30 -11.52
C ASP A 35 8.21 0.36 -10.39
N ALA A 36 7.91 -0.20 -9.22
CA ALA A 36 8.89 -0.38 -8.17
C ALA A 36 9.93 -1.42 -8.64
N SER A 37 11.14 -1.36 -8.08
CA SER A 37 12.18 -2.33 -8.43
C SER A 37 11.77 -3.74 -8.02
N ASP A 38 12.35 -4.73 -8.69
CA ASP A 38 12.09 -6.13 -8.34
C ASP A 38 12.52 -6.44 -6.91
N ASN A 39 13.59 -5.83 -6.45
CA ASN A 39 14.04 -5.98 -5.06
C ASN A 39 13.01 -5.46 -4.07
N THR A 40 12.41 -4.31 -4.35
CA THR A 40 11.37 -3.73 -3.50
C THR A 40 10.14 -4.62 -3.47
N LYS A 41 9.69 -5.08 -4.63
CA LYS A 41 8.53 -5.97 -4.73
C LYS A 41 8.76 -7.27 -3.95
N LYS A 42 9.94 -7.86 -4.10
CA LYS A 42 10.32 -9.09 -3.42
C LYS A 42 10.38 -8.88 -1.90
N LEU A 43 10.99 -7.79 -1.46
CA LEU A 43 11.10 -7.44 -0.05
C LEU A 43 9.73 -7.39 0.61
N PHE A 44 8.80 -6.62 0.02
CA PHE A 44 7.46 -6.49 0.60
C PHE A 44 6.63 -7.75 0.46
N ARG A 45 6.79 -8.49 -0.63
CA ARG A 45 6.09 -9.77 -0.79
C ARG A 45 6.48 -10.75 0.31
N ASN A 46 7.78 -10.89 0.57
CA ASN A 46 8.27 -11.78 1.63
C ASN A 46 7.83 -11.30 3.00
N MET A 47 7.94 -10.01 3.26
CA MET A 47 7.56 -9.41 4.53
C MET A 47 6.06 -9.57 4.81
N CYS A 48 5.23 -9.25 3.83
CA CYS A 48 3.79 -9.36 3.98
C CYS A 48 3.34 -10.81 4.15
N LYS A 49 4.02 -11.74 3.49
CA LYS A 49 3.76 -13.16 3.67
C LYS A 49 4.09 -13.61 5.09
N TYR A 50 5.22 -13.17 5.61
CA TYR A 50 5.66 -13.52 6.97
C TYR A 50 4.70 -12.97 8.03
N TYR A 51 4.30 -11.71 7.90
CA TYR A 51 3.42 -11.05 8.87
C TYR A 51 1.93 -11.18 8.55
N GLU A 52 1.61 -11.93 7.49
CA GLU A 52 0.23 -12.19 7.06
C GLU A 52 -0.57 -10.91 6.78
N VAL A 53 0.06 -9.97 6.07
CA VAL A 53 -0.56 -8.72 5.64
C VAL A 53 -0.92 -8.82 4.16
N PRO A 54 -2.15 -8.49 3.75
CA PRO A 54 -2.49 -8.45 2.32
C PRO A 54 -1.62 -7.46 1.57
N MET A 55 -1.15 -7.86 0.39
CA MET A 55 -0.34 -7.00 -0.47
C MET A 55 -0.90 -7.00 -1.89
N GLU A 56 -0.93 -5.82 -2.51
CA GLU A 56 -1.34 -5.67 -3.90
C GLU A 56 -0.26 -4.88 -4.65
N ILE A 57 -0.04 -5.25 -5.92
CA ILE A 57 0.81 -4.46 -6.82
C ILE A 57 -0.14 -3.71 -7.73
N PHE A 58 -0.19 -2.39 -7.60
CA PHE A 58 -1.19 -1.58 -8.27
C PHE A 58 -0.71 -0.16 -8.44
N ALA A 59 -0.98 0.43 -9.63
CA ALA A 59 -0.64 1.81 -9.97
C ALA A 59 0.87 2.05 -10.07
N THR A 60 1.26 3.25 -10.50
CA THR A 60 2.65 3.65 -10.60
C THR A 60 3.09 4.39 -9.33
N LYS A 61 4.40 4.56 -9.17
CA LYS A 61 4.94 5.36 -8.05
C LYS A 61 4.36 6.77 -8.05
N GLU A 62 4.23 7.36 -9.22
CA GLU A 62 3.67 8.71 -9.38
C GLU A 62 2.20 8.75 -8.95
N GLU A 63 1.41 7.78 -9.39
CA GLU A 63 0.01 7.71 -9.03
C GLU A 63 -0.20 7.50 -7.54
N LEU A 64 0.58 6.59 -6.93
CA LEU A 64 0.48 6.35 -5.49
C LEU A 64 0.82 7.62 -4.70
N GLY A 65 1.89 8.31 -5.09
CA GLY A 65 2.27 9.56 -4.45
C GLY A 65 1.20 10.63 -4.60
N HIS A 66 0.68 10.79 -5.80
CA HIS A 66 -0.37 11.76 -6.09
C HIS A 66 -1.60 11.55 -5.20
N TRP A 67 -2.04 10.31 -5.05
CA TRP A 67 -3.25 10.00 -4.27
C TRP A 67 -3.12 10.34 -2.79
N ILE A 68 -1.91 10.38 -2.27
CA ILE A 68 -1.68 10.72 -0.85
C ILE A 68 -1.05 12.09 -0.66
N GLY A 69 -1.00 12.89 -1.73
CA GLY A 69 -0.49 14.26 -1.67
C GLY A 69 1.03 14.37 -1.58
N LYS A 70 1.76 13.40 -2.09
CA LYS A 70 3.22 13.35 -2.10
C LYS A 70 3.74 13.34 -3.55
N ALA A 71 5.07 13.47 -3.72
CA ALA A 71 5.70 13.46 -5.04
C ALA A 71 5.51 12.10 -5.72
N TYR A 72 6.11 11.06 -5.20
CA TYR A 72 5.80 9.69 -5.58
C TYR A 72 6.28 8.72 -4.50
N ARG A 73 5.69 7.52 -4.49
CA ARG A 73 6.01 6.50 -3.50
C ARG A 73 6.00 5.12 -4.13
N ALA A 74 7.03 4.34 -3.86
CA ALA A 74 7.10 2.96 -4.33
C ALA A 74 6.20 2.03 -3.51
N SER A 75 5.92 2.38 -2.27
CA SER A 75 5.09 1.57 -1.37
C SER A 75 4.30 2.45 -0.42
N ILE A 76 3.10 2.00 -0.11
CA ILE A 76 2.26 2.62 0.90
C ILE A 76 1.56 1.51 1.68
N CYS A 77 1.17 1.78 2.90
CA CYS A 77 0.32 0.86 3.64
C CYS A 77 -0.87 1.60 4.23
N ASN A 78 -1.98 0.88 4.31
CA ASN A 78 -3.19 1.37 4.93
C ASN A 78 -3.28 0.83 6.35
N LEU A 79 -3.59 1.71 7.30
CA LEU A 79 -3.63 1.38 8.73
C LEU A 79 -5.05 1.18 9.25
N ASP A 80 -6.04 1.29 8.39
CA ASP A 80 -7.44 1.15 8.75
C ASP A 80 -8.07 -0.01 7.99
N GLU A 81 -8.65 -0.96 8.70
CA GLU A 81 -9.22 -2.16 8.09
C GLU A 81 -10.38 -1.85 7.15
N GLY A 82 -11.23 -0.89 7.50
CA GLY A 82 -12.35 -0.49 6.66
C GLY A 82 -11.90 0.09 5.33
N PHE A 83 -10.92 1.00 5.35
CA PHE A 83 -10.33 1.56 4.13
C PHE A 83 -9.62 0.48 3.33
N ALA A 84 -8.89 -0.43 4.01
CA ALA A 84 -8.17 -1.51 3.35
C ALA A 84 -9.13 -2.40 2.55
N LYS A 85 -10.23 -2.81 3.14
CA LYS A 85 -11.24 -3.62 2.46
C LYS A 85 -11.84 -2.92 1.25
N SER A 86 -12.13 -1.62 1.37
CA SER A 86 -12.66 -0.82 0.27
C SER A 86 -11.67 -0.70 -0.87
N ILE A 87 -10.39 -0.52 -0.56
CA ILE A 87 -9.32 -0.41 -1.56
C ILE A 87 -9.16 -1.72 -2.32
N VAL A 88 -9.11 -2.85 -1.61
CA VAL A 88 -8.99 -4.17 -2.23
C VAL A 88 -10.17 -4.43 -3.17
N LYS A 89 -11.38 -4.10 -2.74
CA LYS A 89 -12.58 -4.25 -3.57
C LYS A 89 -12.47 -3.42 -4.85
N LYS A 90 -12.01 -2.18 -4.76
CA LYS A 90 -11.84 -1.31 -5.92
C LYS A 90 -10.77 -1.84 -6.88
N ILE A 91 -9.66 -2.34 -6.38
CA ILE A 91 -8.62 -2.94 -7.19
C ILE A 91 -9.15 -4.15 -7.94
N SER A 92 -9.90 -5.02 -7.25
CA SER A 92 -10.51 -6.21 -7.87
C SER A 92 -11.47 -5.83 -8.97
N LEU A 93 -12.31 -4.83 -8.77
CA LEU A 93 -13.26 -4.35 -9.78
C LEU A 93 -12.53 -3.81 -11.02
N ASN A 94 -11.44 -3.07 -10.82
CA ASN A 94 -10.65 -2.55 -11.93
C ASN A 94 -9.98 -3.67 -12.72
N MET A 95 -9.53 -4.73 -12.05
CA MET A 95 -8.89 -5.87 -12.71
C MET A 95 -9.87 -6.72 -13.50
N GLU A 96 -11.13 -6.76 -13.08
CA GLU A 96 -12.19 -7.47 -13.77
C GLU A 96 -12.77 -6.68 -14.94
N GLY A 97 -12.65 -5.38 -14.89
CA GLY A 97 -13.14 -4.49 -15.93
C GLY A 97 -12.17 -4.27 -17.03
#